data_ec53958cdddfd0da0c2587aafac3020f
#
_entry.id   ec53958cdddfd0da0c2587aafac3020f
#
_cell.length_a   1.000
_cell.length_b   1.000
_cell.length_c   1.000
_cell.angle_alpha   90.00
_cell.angle_beta   90.00
_cell.angle_gamma   90.00
#
_symmetry.space_group_name_H-M   'P 1'
#
loop_
_entity.id
_entity.type
_entity.pdbx_description
1 polymer ?
#
loop_
_entity_poly.entity_id
_entity_poly.type
_entity_poly.pdbx_seq_one_letter_code
_entity_poly.pdbx_strand_id
1 'polypeptide(L)'
;MLSLLNESPVCYAVSDAAFDETVAQIQRLKPREADVRVLPGVSHADRCLALVADAPAGVRLYAAESFLQTRVSPEEPLLVTELHSRECAGSIKLRLMDLLPEDLPVSFFTGDESTGELAMHSVPLYELDRQSAYDHLTAAYVPAVPMERRTRYDMDDLVHVMERLRAPDGCPWDREQTHESLLPSLLEESYEYIQAVRDGDIDHMYDELGDVLLQVVFHAEVARQHGDF
;
A
#
# COMPACT_ATOMS: atom_id res chain seq x y z
N MET A 1 16.79 7.89 28.57
CA MET A 1 16.42 6.50 28.91
C MET A 1 17.63 5.60 29.19
N LEU A 2 18.63 5.49 28.30
CA LEU A 2 19.82 4.65 28.54
C LEU A 2 20.61 5.01 29.81
N SER A 3 20.62 6.28 30.23
CA SER A 3 21.25 6.73 31.47
C SER A 3 20.57 6.26 32.76
N LEU A 4 19.28 5.94 32.69
CA LEU A 4 18.49 5.48 33.83
C LEU A 4 18.63 3.97 34.11
N LEU A 5 19.12 3.19 33.13
CA LEU A 5 19.28 1.74 33.26
C LEU A 5 20.32 1.33 34.30
N ASN A 6 21.21 2.25 34.70
CA ASN A 6 22.24 1.97 35.72
C ASN A 6 21.71 2.09 37.16
N GLU A 7 20.52 2.61 37.36
CA GLU A 7 19.99 2.91 38.70
C GLU A 7 18.81 2.01 39.11
N SER A 8 17.98 1.61 38.16
CA SER A 8 16.81 0.76 38.43
C SER A 8 16.23 0.16 37.14
N PRO A 9 15.43 -0.92 37.23
CA PRO A 9 14.65 -1.41 36.08
C PRO A 9 13.72 -0.33 35.55
N VAL A 10 13.72 -0.13 34.23
CA VAL A 10 12.85 0.80 33.54
C VAL A 10 11.80 0.02 32.74
N CYS A 11 10.53 0.34 32.91
CA CYS A 11 9.45 -0.16 32.07
C CYS A 11 9.10 0.90 31.04
N TYR A 12 9.09 0.51 29.77
CA TYR A 12 8.67 1.33 28.66
C TYR A 12 7.43 0.68 28.01
N ALA A 13 6.30 1.33 28.11
CA ALA A 13 5.05 0.86 27.54
C ALA A 13 4.86 1.47 26.13
N VAL A 14 4.47 0.64 25.19
CA VAL A 14 4.21 1.02 23.80
C VAL A 14 2.89 0.39 23.33
N SER A 15 2.27 0.99 22.33
CA SER A 15 1.03 0.49 21.74
C SER A 15 1.23 -0.86 21.03
N ASP A 16 2.38 -1.03 20.37
CA ASP A 16 2.74 -2.25 19.66
C ASP A 16 4.25 -2.46 19.61
N ALA A 17 4.76 -3.30 20.52
CA ALA A 17 6.20 -3.52 20.67
C ALA A 17 6.88 -4.13 19.43
N ALA A 18 6.14 -4.79 18.55
CA ALA A 18 6.69 -5.41 17.35
C ALA A 18 6.98 -4.38 16.25
N PHE A 19 6.25 -3.26 16.23
CA PHE A 19 6.30 -2.24 15.19
C PHE A 19 6.83 -0.90 15.67
N ASP A 20 7.03 -0.72 16.98
CA ASP A 20 7.57 0.51 17.56
C ASP A 20 9.09 0.64 17.29
N GLU A 21 9.46 1.69 16.58
CA GLU A 21 10.85 1.94 16.22
C GLU A 21 11.73 2.24 17.45
N THR A 22 11.17 2.83 18.49
CA THR A 22 11.89 3.08 19.74
C THR A 22 12.29 1.78 20.43
N VAL A 23 11.40 0.78 20.42
CA VAL A 23 11.74 -0.58 20.92
C VAL A 23 12.86 -1.19 20.10
N ALA A 24 12.80 -1.08 18.77
CA ALA A 24 13.86 -1.57 17.88
C ALA A 24 15.19 -0.84 18.13
N GLN A 25 15.17 0.47 18.35
CA GLN A 25 16.36 1.25 18.69
C GLN A 25 16.93 0.86 20.06
N ILE A 26 16.08 0.68 21.07
CA ILE A 26 16.50 0.22 22.40
C ILE A 26 17.21 -1.13 22.28
N GLN A 27 16.66 -2.06 21.54
CA GLN A 27 17.27 -3.38 21.34
C GLN A 27 18.63 -3.31 20.62
N ARG A 28 18.80 -2.38 19.66
CA ARG A 28 20.04 -2.17 18.91
C ARG A 28 21.12 -1.45 19.75
N LEU A 29 20.73 -0.45 20.53
CA LEU A 29 21.61 0.46 21.23
C LEU A 29 21.86 0.06 22.69
N LYS A 30 21.19 -0.95 23.21
CA LYS A 30 21.35 -1.39 24.60
C LYS A 30 22.80 -1.72 24.92
N PRO A 31 23.31 -1.37 26.10
CA PRO A 31 24.61 -1.84 26.60
C PRO A 31 24.62 -3.38 26.63
N ARG A 32 25.83 -3.98 26.43
CA ARG A 32 25.96 -5.45 26.42
C ARG A 32 25.47 -6.12 27.71
N GLU A 33 25.52 -5.39 28.82
CA GLU A 33 25.12 -5.85 30.15
C GLU A 33 23.64 -5.63 30.46
N ALA A 34 22.92 -4.89 29.61
CA ALA A 34 21.49 -4.63 29.81
C ALA A 34 20.61 -5.80 29.31
N ASP A 35 19.78 -6.32 30.18
CA ASP A 35 18.72 -7.29 29.80
C ASP A 35 17.49 -6.50 29.37
N VAL A 36 17.07 -6.70 28.14
CA VAL A 36 15.84 -6.10 27.56
C VAL A 36 14.88 -7.22 27.27
N ARG A 37 13.75 -7.23 27.96
CA ARG A 37 12.67 -8.18 27.77
C ARG A 37 11.47 -7.48 27.15
N VAL A 38 11.02 -7.99 26.01
CA VAL A 38 9.72 -7.62 25.41
C VAL A 38 8.67 -8.57 25.99
N LEU A 39 7.72 -8.01 26.72
CA LEU A 39 6.60 -8.79 27.27
C LEU A 39 5.50 -8.89 26.21
N PRO A 40 5.00 -10.09 25.90
CA PRO A 40 3.89 -10.24 24.96
C PRO A 40 2.61 -9.62 25.55
N GLY A 41 1.86 -8.97 24.71
CA GLY A 41 0.56 -8.38 25.01
C GLY A 41 -0.36 -8.45 23.79
N VAL A 42 -1.61 -8.07 23.95
CA VAL A 42 -2.50 -7.86 22.81
C VAL A 42 -2.07 -6.57 22.13
N SER A 43 -1.71 -6.67 20.87
CA SER A 43 -1.25 -5.50 20.10
C SER A 43 -2.40 -4.52 19.87
N HIS A 44 -2.08 -3.24 19.70
CA HIS A 44 -3.07 -2.24 19.34
C HIS A 44 -3.69 -2.57 17.96
N ALA A 45 -2.90 -3.08 17.04
CA ALA A 45 -3.34 -3.52 15.72
C ALA A 45 -4.38 -4.64 15.81
N ASP A 46 -4.16 -5.67 16.63
CA ASP A 46 -5.13 -6.74 16.84
C ASP A 46 -6.47 -6.21 17.37
N ARG A 47 -6.41 -5.25 18.28
CA ARG A 47 -7.62 -4.61 18.84
C ARG A 47 -8.39 -3.82 17.79
N CYS A 48 -7.69 -3.06 16.92
CA CYS A 48 -8.30 -2.35 15.81
C CYS A 48 -8.98 -3.33 14.84
N LEU A 49 -8.25 -4.37 14.41
CA LEU A 49 -8.76 -5.34 13.46
C LEU A 49 -9.95 -6.15 14.00
N ALA A 50 -10.00 -6.39 15.30
CA ALA A 50 -11.15 -7.07 15.94
C ALA A 50 -12.47 -6.26 15.83
N LEU A 51 -12.40 -4.96 15.58
CA LEU A 51 -13.58 -4.09 15.37
C LEU A 51 -13.97 -3.97 13.89
N VAL A 52 -13.10 -4.35 12.96
CA VAL A 52 -13.40 -4.31 11.53
C VAL A 52 -14.28 -5.51 11.17
N ALA A 53 -15.52 -5.23 10.77
CA ALA A 53 -16.40 -6.26 10.25
C ALA A 53 -15.82 -6.82 8.94
N ASP A 54 -15.83 -8.14 8.79
CA ASP A 54 -15.34 -8.84 7.60
C ASP A 54 -13.86 -8.54 7.26
N ALA A 55 -13.03 -8.32 8.28
CA ALA A 55 -11.60 -8.16 8.07
C ALA A 55 -11.04 -9.39 7.31
N PRO A 56 -10.35 -9.19 6.19
CA PRO A 56 -9.80 -10.30 5.41
C PRO A 56 -8.70 -11.02 6.19
N ALA A 57 -8.38 -12.26 5.75
CA ALA A 57 -7.35 -13.09 6.39
C ALA A 57 -5.93 -12.48 6.36
N GLY A 58 -5.69 -11.51 5.46
CA GLY A 58 -4.41 -10.80 5.34
C GLY A 58 -4.63 -9.29 5.39
N VAL A 59 -3.88 -8.61 6.24
CA VAL A 59 -3.85 -7.14 6.34
C VAL A 59 -2.40 -6.71 6.44
N ARG A 60 -1.99 -5.72 5.65
CA ARG A 60 -0.67 -5.10 5.82
C ARG A 60 -0.71 -4.09 6.95
N LEU A 61 0.27 -4.18 7.83
CA LEU A 61 0.40 -3.31 9.00
C LEU A 61 1.60 -2.40 8.84
N TYR A 62 1.38 -1.10 9.04
CA TYR A 62 2.42 -0.08 9.00
C TYR A 62 2.27 0.88 10.18
N ALA A 63 3.40 1.25 10.79
CA ALA A 63 3.46 2.50 11.55
C ALA A 63 3.42 3.68 10.56
N ALA A 64 2.79 4.78 10.94
CA ALA A 64 2.56 5.94 10.06
C ALA A 64 3.84 6.47 9.39
N GLU A 65 4.94 6.57 10.13
CA GLU A 65 6.23 7.03 9.59
C GLU A 65 6.81 6.07 8.55
N SER A 66 6.73 4.76 8.79
CA SER A 66 7.20 3.73 7.86
C SER A 66 6.35 3.67 6.60
N PHE A 67 5.05 3.90 6.72
CA PHE A 67 4.12 3.92 5.60
C PHE A 67 4.50 4.96 4.54
N LEU A 68 4.91 6.15 4.96
CA LEU A 68 5.27 7.24 4.05
C LEU A 68 6.46 6.92 3.13
N GLN A 69 7.27 5.93 3.47
CA GLN A 69 8.44 5.49 2.70
C GLN A 69 8.21 4.19 1.93
N THR A 70 7.06 3.54 2.11
CA THR A 70 6.79 2.22 1.54
C THR A 70 5.94 2.34 0.27
N ARG A 71 6.20 1.49 -0.74
CA ARG A 71 5.27 1.33 -1.88
C ARG A 71 4.02 0.60 -1.39
N VAL A 72 2.86 1.19 -1.68
CA VAL A 72 1.55 0.68 -1.28
C VAL A 72 0.91 -0.05 -2.46
N SER A 73 0.36 -1.23 -2.22
CA SER A 73 -0.50 -1.93 -3.17
C SER A 73 -1.97 -1.68 -2.81
N PRO A 74 -2.77 -1.13 -3.72
CA PRO A 74 -4.20 -0.91 -3.47
C PRO A 74 -5.02 -2.19 -3.32
N GLU A 75 -4.48 -3.34 -3.76
CA GLU A 75 -5.15 -4.65 -3.72
C GLU A 75 -5.21 -5.26 -2.33
N GLU A 76 -4.36 -4.78 -1.45
CA GLU A 76 -4.24 -5.32 -0.11
C GLU A 76 -4.80 -4.34 0.91
N PRO A 77 -5.65 -4.82 1.82
CA PRO A 77 -6.11 -3.98 2.91
C PRO A 77 -4.95 -3.64 3.82
N LEU A 78 -4.96 -2.45 4.37
CA LEU A 78 -3.88 -1.99 5.23
C LEU A 78 -4.42 -1.35 6.51
N LEU A 79 -3.67 -1.51 7.59
CA LEU A 79 -3.86 -0.81 8.84
C LEU A 79 -2.64 0.07 9.09
N VAL A 80 -2.86 1.37 9.18
CA VAL A 80 -1.83 2.34 9.56
C VAL A 80 -2.06 2.74 11.00
N THR A 81 -1.08 2.46 11.86
CA THR A 81 -1.11 2.79 13.29
C THR A 81 -0.28 4.04 13.58
N GLU A 82 -0.41 4.59 14.78
CA GLU A 82 0.38 5.73 15.25
C GLU A 82 0.18 7.01 14.42
N LEU A 83 -1.06 7.31 14.05
CA LEU A 83 -1.40 8.59 13.42
C LEU A 83 -1.35 9.72 14.48
N HIS A 84 -0.16 10.04 14.95
CA HIS A 84 0.11 10.86 16.12
C HIS A 84 -0.19 12.36 15.93
N SER A 85 -0.46 12.81 14.70
CA SER A 85 -0.77 14.22 14.42
C SER A 85 -1.63 14.38 13.16
N ARG A 86 -2.32 15.53 13.08
CA ARG A 86 -3.08 15.92 11.88
C ARG A 86 -2.19 15.97 10.63
N GLU A 87 -0.97 16.46 10.77
CA GLU A 87 -0.02 16.57 9.65
C GLU A 87 0.39 15.20 9.14
N CYS A 88 0.64 14.27 10.05
CA CYS A 88 0.91 12.87 9.72
C CYS A 88 -0.27 12.24 8.97
N ALA A 89 -1.48 12.36 9.51
CA ALA A 89 -2.70 11.87 8.87
C ALA A 89 -2.94 12.52 7.49
N GLY A 90 -2.62 13.82 7.34
CA GLY A 90 -2.69 14.53 6.06
C GLY A 90 -1.72 14.00 5.02
N SER A 91 -0.49 13.71 5.40
CA SER A 91 0.52 13.13 4.51
C SER A 91 0.12 11.73 4.04
N ILE A 92 -0.41 10.91 4.95
CA ILE A 92 -0.92 9.56 4.64
C ILE A 92 -2.13 9.66 3.72
N LYS A 93 -3.09 10.55 4.02
CA LYS A 93 -4.25 10.81 3.19
C LYS A 93 -3.86 11.14 1.75
N LEU A 94 -2.99 12.11 1.54
CA LEU A 94 -2.55 12.54 0.21
C LEU A 94 -1.93 11.38 -0.56
N ARG A 95 -1.07 10.60 0.10
CA ARG A 95 -0.45 9.43 -0.53
C ARG A 95 -1.45 8.34 -0.90
N LEU A 96 -2.49 8.12 -0.08
CA LEU A 96 -3.54 7.17 -0.39
C LEU A 96 -4.45 7.67 -1.51
N MET A 97 -4.79 8.95 -1.53
CA MET A 97 -5.62 9.57 -2.58
C MET A 97 -4.92 9.61 -3.95
N ASP A 98 -3.60 9.47 -4.00
CA ASP A 98 -2.90 9.26 -5.27
C ASP A 98 -3.30 7.94 -5.96
N LEU A 99 -3.74 6.94 -5.20
CA LEU A 99 -4.03 5.58 -5.68
C LEU A 99 -5.50 5.19 -5.54
N LEU A 100 -6.20 5.78 -4.56
CA LEU A 100 -7.52 5.36 -4.11
C LEU A 100 -8.55 6.48 -4.27
N PRO A 101 -9.84 6.16 -4.43
CA PRO A 101 -10.91 7.15 -4.45
C PRO A 101 -10.92 8.00 -3.17
N GLU A 102 -11.13 9.31 -3.31
CA GLU A 102 -11.15 10.24 -2.18
C GLU A 102 -12.30 9.98 -1.21
N ASP A 103 -13.42 9.46 -1.72
CA ASP A 103 -14.62 9.11 -0.97
C ASP A 103 -14.58 7.71 -0.35
N LEU A 104 -13.47 6.97 -0.51
CA LEU A 104 -13.31 5.63 0.04
C LEU A 104 -13.59 5.64 1.55
N PRO A 105 -14.55 4.84 2.05
CA PRO A 105 -14.79 4.72 3.47
C PRO A 105 -13.63 3.99 4.15
N VAL A 106 -12.98 4.65 5.09
CA VAL A 106 -11.92 4.11 5.93
C VAL A 106 -12.38 4.03 7.38
N SER A 107 -11.94 3.02 8.13
CA SER A 107 -12.25 2.93 9.55
C SER A 107 -11.19 3.70 10.34
N PHE A 108 -11.62 4.71 11.07
CA PHE A 108 -10.76 5.53 11.91
C PHE A 108 -10.92 5.11 13.37
N PHE A 109 -9.79 4.89 14.05
CA PHE A 109 -9.74 4.40 15.43
C PHE A 109 -9.14 5.45 16.34
N THR A 110 -9.74 5.59 17.51
CA THR A 110 -9.21 6.40 18.62
C THR A 110 -9.20 5.57 19.90
N GLY A 111 -8.11 5.62 20.64
CA GLY A 111 -7.98 4.97 21.93
C GLY A 111 -8.07 5.94 23.09
N ASP A 112 -8.58 5.51 24.22
CA ASP A 112 -8.51 6.23 25.49
C ASP A 112 -7.49 5.54 26.41
N GLU A 113 -6.38 6.21 26.69
CA GLU A 113 -5.33 5.68 27.55
C GLU A 113 -5.81 5.36 28.98
N SER A 114 -6.77 6.12 29.49
CA SER A 114 -7.22 6.03 30.87
C SER A 114 -8.17 4.84 31.10
N THR A 115 -9.01 4.55 30.13
CA THR A 115 -9.99 3.45 30.19
C THR A 115 -9.53 2.22 29.43
N GLY A 116 -8.59 2.37 28.50
CA GLY A 116 -8.17 1.34 27.55
C GLY A 116 -9.25 1.04 26.50
N GLU A 117 -10.30 1.85 26.40
CA GLU A 117 -11.33 1.67 25.39
C GLU A 117 -10.84 2.10 24.01
N LEU A 118 -11.34 1.40 22.99
CA LEU A 118 -11.07 1.69 21.58
C LEU A 118 -12.40 1.99 20.88
N ALA A 119 -12.51 3.16 20.29
CA ALA A 119 -13.64 3.54 19.46
C ALA A 119 -13.29 3.48 17.98
N MET A 120 -14.24 3.08 17.14
CA MET A 120 -14.11 3.07 15.69
C MET A 120 -15.29 3.81 15.07
N HIS A 121 -15.01 4.61 14.04
CA HIS A 121 -16.03 5.17 13.17
C HIS A 121 -15.54 5.21 11.72
N SER A 122 -16.48 5.20 10.78
CA SER A 122 -16.16 5.28 9.37
C SER A 122 -16.09 6.73 8.92
N VAL A 123 -15.05 7.08 8.18
CA VAL A 123 -14.87 8.40 7.57
C VAL A 123 -14.47 8.25 6.11
N PRO A 124 -14.84 9.17 5.20
CA PRO A 124 -14.26 9.16 3.86
C PRO A 124 -12.77 9.52 3.92
N LEU A 125 -11.98 8.95 3.02
CA LEU A 125 -10.53 9.11 2.99
C LEU A 125 -10.10 10.59 3.00
N TYR A 126 -10.83 11.47 2.28
CA TYR A 126 -10.53 12.90 2.23
C TYR A 126 -10.69 13.62 3.58
N GLU A 127 -11.36 13.01 4.56
CA GLU A 127 -11.53 13.54 5.91
C GLU A 127 -10.55 12.95 6.95
N LEU A 128 -9.63 12.10 6.54
CA LEU A 128 -8.70 11.42 7.45
C LEU A 128 -7.91 12.40 8.35
N ASP A 129 -7.59 13.59 7.86
CA ASP A 129 -6.86 14.65 8.58
C ASP A 129 -7.78 15.68 9.26
N ARG A 130 -9.10 15.45 9.26
CA ARG A 130 -10.10 16.37 9.84
C ARG A 130 -10.74 15.85 11.12
N GLN A 131 -10.16 14.81 11.70
CA GLN A 131 -10.68 14.23 12.92
C GLN A 131 -10.32 15.07 14.15
N SER A 132 -11.01 14.82 15.28
CA SER A 132 -10.91 15.63 16.48
C SER A 132 -9.66 15.37 17.31
N ALA A 133 -9.08 14.16 17.22
CA ALA A 133 -7.92 13.74 18.00
C ALA A 133 -6.97 12.88 17.17
N TYR A 134 -5.68 13.04 17.48
CA TYR A 134 -4.58 12.25 16.91
C TYR A 134 -3.55 12.02 18.01
N ASP A 135 -3.22 10.76 18.22
CA ASP A 135 -2.21 10.32 19.18
C ASP A 135 -1.60 8.98 18.76
N HIS A 136 -0.77 8.39 19.59
CA HIS A 136 -0.14 7.09 19.32
C HIS A 136 -1.13 5.90 19.31
N LEU A 137 -2.35 6.06 19.83
CA LEU A 137 -3.43 5.09 19.78
C LEU A 137 -4.38 5.32 18.60
N THR A 138 -4.12 6.33 17.79
CA THR A 138 -4.92 6.62 16.60
C THR A 138 -4.45 5.74 15.44
N ALA A 139 -5.39 5.10 14.75
CA ALA A 139 -5.12 4.24 13.61
C ALA A 139 -6.18 4.41 12.51
N ALA A 140 -5.86 3.98 11.30
CA ALA A 140 -6.79 3.93 10.18
C ALA A 140 -6.67 2.60 9.44
N TYR A 141 -7.81 1.92 9.26
CA TYR A 141 -7.91 0.77 8.39
C TYR A 141 -8.48 1.19 7.03
N VAL A 142 -7.75 0.85 5.99
CA VAL A 142 -8.12 1.11 4.59
C VAL A 142 -8.41 -0.24 3.93
N PRO A 143 -9.63 -0.45 3.43
CA PRO A 143 -9.98 -1.69 2.76
C PRO A 143 -9.24 -1.82 1.43
N ALA A 144 -9.08 -3.05 0.94
CA ALA A 144 -8.64 -3.31 -0.43
C ALA A 144 -9.61 -2.68 -1.43
N VAL A 145 -9.08 -2.10 -2.49
CA VAL A 145 -9.89 -1.48 -3.55
C VAL A 145 -9.68 -2.26 -4.85
N PRO A 146 -10.74 -2.84 -5.41
CA PRO A 146 -10.64 -3.54 -6.67
C PRO A 146 -10.24 -2.58 -7.80
N MET A 147 -9.59 -3.11 -8.82
CA MET A 147 -9.00 -2.33 -9.92
C MET A 147 -9.99 -1.32 -10.53
N GLU A 148 -11.24 -1.73 -10.74
CA GLU A 148 -12.28 -0.92 -11.40
C GLU A 148 -12.66 0.36 -10.63
N ARG A 149 -12.27 0.44 -9.36
CA ARG A 149 -12.57 1.58 -8.48
C ARG A 149 -11.35 2.43 -8.16
N ARG A 150 -10.16 2.09 -8.68
CA ARG A 150 -8.94 2.85 -8.44
C ARG A 150 -8.87 4.11 -9.29
N THR A 151 -8.11 5.08 -8.83
CA THR A 151 -7.86 6.33 -9.54
C THR A 151 -6.63 6.28 -10.43
N ARG A 152 -5.71 5.37 -10.13
CA ARG A 152 -4.48 5.15 -10.88
C ARG A 152 -4.15 3.67 -10.97
N TYR A 153 -3.44 3.33 -12.01
CA TYR A 153 -2.94 2.00 -12.28
C TYR A 153 -1.42 2.02 -12.34
N ASP A 154 -0.80 0.91 -12.02
CA ASP A 154 0.63 0.74 -12.12
C ASP A 154 1.02 -0.41 -13.08
N MET A 155 2.31 -0.71 -13.15
CA MET A 155 2.81 -1.76 -14.03
C MET A 155 2.30 -3.15 -13.65
N ASP A 156 2.12 -3.40 -12.36
CA ASP A 156 1.61 -4.68 -11.88
C ASP A 156 0.15 -4.87 -12.31
N ASP A 157 -0.65 -3.78 -12.32
CA ASP A 157 -2.03 -3.79 -12.85
C ASP A 157 -2.05 -4.13 -14.35
N LEU A 158 -1.15 -3.54 -15.14
CA LEU A 158 -1.06 -3.84 -16.58
C LEU A 158 -0.70 -5.31 -16.83
N VAL A 159 0.27 -5.84 -16.08
CA VAL A 159 0.63 -7.26 -16.14
C VAL A 159 -0.56 -8.14 -15.77
N HIS A 160 -1.28 -7.81 -14.69
CA HIS A 160 -2.45 -8.56 -14.25
C HIS A 160 -3.58 -8.55 -15.31
N VAL A 161 -3.84 -7.41 -15.93
CA VAL A 161 -4.82 -7.31 -17.03
C VAL A 161 -4.41 -8.23 -18.18
N MET A 162 -3.14 -8.24 -18.58
CA MET A 162 -2.66 -9.12 -19.67
C MET A 162 -2.76 -10.60 -19.30
N GLU A 163 -2.40 -10.99 -18.08
CA GLU A 163 -2.59 -12.35 -17.56
C GLU A 163 -4.08 -12.76 -17.63
N ARG A 164 -4.98 -11.84 -17.24
CA ARG A 164 -6.41 -12.10 -17.24
C ARG A 164 -6.98 -12.23 -18.66
N LEU A 165 -6.56 -11.37 -19.59
CA LEU A 165 -6.96 -11.46 -21.00
C LEU A 165 -6.53 -12.80 -21.63
N ARG A 166 -5.34 -13.27 -21.30
CA ARG A 166 -4.80 -14.54 -21.83
C ARG A 166 -5.14 -15.79 -21.00
N ALA A 167 -5.90 -15.64 -19.91
CA ALA A 167 -6.37 -16.79 -19.11
C ALA A 167 -7.27 -17.73 -19.92
N PRO A 168 -7.43 -19.01 -19.52
CA PRO A 168 -8.26 -19.99 -20.24
C PRO A 168 -9.69 -19.53 -20.49
N ASP A 169 -10.25 -18.71 -19.62
CA ASP A 169 -11.57 -18.08 -19.66
C ASP A 169 -11.52 -16.59 -20.07
N GLY A 170 -10.36 -16.11 -20.50
CA GLY A 170 -10.13 -14.73 -20.95
C GLY A 170 -10.57 -14.48 -22.40
N CYS A 171 -9.98 -13.45 -23.02
CA CYS A 171 -10.31 -13.05 -24.37
C CYS A 171 -9.79 -14.08 -25.40
N PRO A 172 -10.65 -14.67 -26.24
CA PRO A 172 -10.20 -15.66 -27.24
C PRO A 172 -9.18 -15.08 -28.21
N TRP A 173 -9.32 -13.82 -28.61
CA TRP A 173 -8.39 -13.18 -29.55
C TRP A 173 -7.00 -13.01 -28.93
N ASP A 174 -6.89 -12.50 -27.72
CA ASP A 174 -5.60 -12.33 -27.03
C ASP A 174 -4.90 -13.66 -26.77
N ARG A 175 -5.64 -14.70 -26.46
CA ARG A 175 -5.12 -16.04 -26.20
C ARG A 175 -4.47 -16.69 -27.42
N GLU A 176 -4.96 -16.39 -28.62
CA GLU A 176 -4.47 -16.97 -29.87
C GLU A 176 -3.21 -16.25 -30.38
N GLN A 177 -2.85 -15.09 -29.81
CA GLN A 177 -1.71 -14.32 -30.28
C GLN A 177 -0.39 -15.04 -29.94
N THR A 178 0.52 -14.97 -30.91
CA THR A 178 1.91 -15.44 -30.82
C THR A 178 2.87 -14.28 -31.02
N HIS A 179 4.15 -14.49 -30.77
CA HIS A 179 5.16 -13.48 -31.06
C HIS A 179 5.09 -13.01 -32.52
N GLU A 180 4.92 -13.94 -33.48
CA GLU A 180 4.85 -13.61 -34.90
C GLU A 180 3.60 -12.80 -35.26
N SER A 181 2.45 -13.13 -34.68
CA SER A 181 1.19 -12.43 -34.98
C SER A 181 1.15 -11.00 -34.41
N LEU A 182 1.92 -10.74 -33.34
CA LEU A 182 2.02 -9.42 -32.70
C LEU A 182 3.06 -8.49 -33.33
N LEU A 183 4.00 -9.00 -34.17
CA LEU A 183 5.04 -8.17 -34.79
C LEU A 183 4.50 -7.00 -35.61
N PRO A 184 3.42 -7.14 -36.41
CA PRO A 184 2.86 -6.02 -37.14
C PRO A 184 2.40 -4.89 -36.21
N SER A 185 1.68 -5.21 -35.14
CA SER A 185 1.19 -4.21 -34.19
C SER A 185 2.35 -3.51 -33.45
N LEU A 186 3.33 -4.26 -32.94
CA LEU A 186 4.51 -3.66 -32.31
C LEU A 186 5.23 -2.68 -33.24
N LEU A 187 5.30 -3.01 -34.53
CA LEU A 187 5.94 -2.15 -35.52
C LEU A 187 5.09 -0.89 -35.82
N GLU A 188 3.76 -1.07 -35.92
CA GLU A 188 2.79 0.01 -36.16
C GLU A 188 2.85 1.04 -35.02
N GLU A 189 2.63 0.64 -33.76
CA GLU A 189 2.68 1.51 -32.59
C GLU A 189 4.04 2.22 -32.44
N SER A 190 5.14 1.50 -32.77
CA SER A 190 6.48 2.11 -32.74
C SER A 190 6.64 3.21 -33.79
N TYR A 191 6.05 3.08 -34.98
CA TYR A 191 6.10 4.11 -36.01
C TYR A 191 5.17 5.30 -35.67
N GLU A 192 4.02 5.04 -35.09
CA GLU A 192 3.08 6.08 -34.66
C GLU A 192 3.70 6.92 -33.53
N TYR A 193 4.35 6.28 -32.56
CA TYR A 193 5.13 6.98 -31.54
C TYR A 193 6.25 7.86 -32.16
N ILE A 194 7.02 7.31 -33.11
CA ILE A 194 8.08 8.08 -33.81
C ILE A 194 7.49 9.28 -34.56
N GLN A 195 6.31 9.11 -35.17
CA GLN A 195 5.65 10.20 -35.87
C GLN A 195 5.18 11.31 -34.93
N ALA A 196 4.53 10.90 -33.79
CA ALA A 196 4.11 11.84 -32.76
C ALA A 196 5.28 12.64 -32.18
N VAL A 197 6.44 12.02 -31.96
CA VAL A 197 7.68 12.73 -31.55
C VAL A 197 8.14 13.75 -32.60
N ARG A 198 8.10 13.41 -33.90
CA ARG A 198 8.50 14.31 -34.99
C ARG A 198 7.56 15.50 -35.13
N ASP A 199 6.28 15.28 -34.89
CA ASP A 199 5.23 16.30 -34.97
C ASP A 199 5.19 17.18 -33.69
N GLY A 200 5.85 16.75 -32.61
CA GLY A 200 5.83 17.44 -31.32
C GLY A 200 4.46 17.37 -30.63
N ASP A 201 3.66 16.39 -30.98
CA ASP A 201 2.32 16.13 -30.40
C ASP A 201 2.46 15.34 -29.12
N ILE A 202 2.41 16.04 -27.99
CA ILE A 202 2.62 15.44 -26.65
C ILE A 202 1.50 14.48 -26.27
N ASP A 203 0.25 14.80 -26.60
CA ASP A 203 -0.89 13.96 -26.28
C ASP A 203 -0.82 12.63 -27.04
N HIS A 204 -0.54 12.70 -28.33
CA HIS A 204 -0.34 11.52 -29.17
C HIS A 204 0.90 10.70 -28.76
N MET A 205 2.01 11.37 -28.40
CA MET A 205 3.17 10.67 -27.83
C MET A 205 2.82 9.89 -26.56
N TYR A 206 1.95 10.41 -25.71
CA TYR A 206 1.52 9.74 -24.49
C TYR A 206 0.71 8.47 -24.81
N ASP A 207 -0.23 8.57 -25.74
CA ASP A 207 -1.07 7.45 -26.16
C ASP A 207 -0.23 6.33 -26.78
N GLU A 208 0.57 6.67 -27.81
CA GLU A 208 1.38 5.69 -28.55
C GLU A 208 2.46 5.02 -27.68
N LEU A 209 3.03 5.76 -26.71
CA LEU A 209 3.97 5.17 -25.77
C LEU A 209 3.29 4.11 -24.88
N GLY A 210 2.02 4.34 -24.53
CA GLY A 210 1.18 3.38 -23.84
C GLY A 210 0.97 2.09 -24.65
N ASP A 211 0.68 2.26 -25.95
CA ASP A 211 0.46 1.13 -26.86
C ASP A 211 1.74 0.33 -27.12
N VAL A 212 2.89 0.99 -27.28
CA VAL A 212 4.19 0.31 -27.33
C VAL A 212 4.44 -0.49 -26.03
N LEU A 213 4.14 0.10 -24.87
CA LEU A 213 4.29 -0.59 -23.57
C LEU A 213 3.38 -1.81 -23.47
N LEU A 214 2.13 -1.70 -23.93
CA LEU A 214 1.19 -2.82 -24.01
C LEU A 214 1.77 -3.97 -24.84
N GLN A 215 2.35 -3.68 -26.00
CA GLN A 215 3.00 -4.70 -26.84
C GLN A 215 4.15 -5.41 -26.10
N VAL A 216 4.96 -4.67 -25.35
CA VAL A 216 6.06 -5.24 -24.55
C VAL A 216 5.52 -6.22 -23.51
N VAL A 217 4.48 -5.83 -22.75
CA VAL A 217 3.87 -6.68 -21.73
C VAL A 217 3.17 -7.89 -22.36
N PHE A 218 2.55 -7.73 -23.52
CA PHE A 218 1.92 -8.81 -24.26
C PHE A 218 2.93 -9.87 -24.67
N HIS A 219 4.03 -9.47 -25.28
CA HIS A 219 5.12 -10.38 -25.64
C HIS A 219 5.71 -11.09 -24.43
N ALA A 220 5.89 -10.36 -23.30
CA ALA A 220 6.37 -10.95 -22.06
C ALA A 220 5.44 -12.05 -21.53
N GLU A 221 4.12 -11.81 -21.57
CA GLU A 221 3.12 -12.78 -21.12
C GLU A 221 3.06 -14.01 -22.05
N VAL A 222 3.20 -13.82 -23.37
CA VAL A 222 3.33 -14.93 -24.31
C VAL A 222 4.54 -15.81 -23.96
N ALA A 223 5.71 -15.20 -23.72
CA ALA A 223 6.92 -15.92 -23.35
C ALA A 223 6.78 -16.66 -22.00
N ARG A 224 6.20 -15.98 -20.99
CA ARG A 224 5.93 -16.56 -19.67
C ARG A 224 5.05 -17.82 -19.78
N GLN A 225 3.98 -17.79 -20.58
CA GLN A 225 3.08 -18.92 -20.78
C GLN A 225 3.76 -20.10 -21.48
N HIS A 226 4.74 -19.84 -22.35
CA HIS A 226 5.54 -20.88 -23.01
C HIS A 226 6.69 -21.38 -22.13
N GLY A 227 7.05 -20.67 -21.07
CA GLY A 227 8.15 -21.01 -20.18
C GLY A 227 9.52 -20.62 -20.73
N ASP A 228 9.57 -19.59 -21.58
CA ASP A 228 10.80 -19.10 -22.21
C ASP A 228 11.59 -18.23 -21.24
N PHE A 229 10.87 -17.33 -20.51
CA PHE A 229 11.38 -16.51 -19.40
C PHE A 229 10.26 -15.97 -18.52
#